data_2e3bcf52f74ea1a3cac2dcd6edc4786b
#
_entry.id   2e3bcf52f74ea1a3cac2dcd6edc4786b
#
_cell.length_a   1.000
_cell.length_b   1.000
_cell.length_c   1.000
_cell.angle_alpha   90.00
_cell.angle_beta   90.00
_cell.angle_gamma   90.00
#
_symmetry.space_group_name_H-M   'P 1'
#
loop_
_entity.id
_entity.type
_entity.pdbx_description
1 polymer ?
#
loop_
_entity_poly.entity_id
_entity_poly.type
_entity_poly.pdbx_seq_one_letter_code
_entity_poly.pdbx_strand_id
1 'polypeptide(L)'
;YRHKGLRETSVNTIMGEIKYKRVMYEVKEEGITKTVYLLDETLKISEEGKASSNLVEKVIETVPVTDSYRKAEEVIDTTTNTSLSHEKIRKIIVKIGDKITNKEKEERKLFDKNQLVAGLKEVTALFEEADGIWINLQGKDRKERLEKNKQKAERENKEFNPKMKIKTELKLHVMYEGWKKEDSRHSLVNKQYIAGIMKPKEIARLRDARVFSQYDESKIKLRATNGDGAKWTKGITAKGGIYQKDQFHIMQEIVRDVPIEYRNIFIELINKKEFEKIQPAIDGLKYELNGEYQAVKKLNKLE
;
A
#
# COMPACT_ATOMS: atom_id res chain seq x y z
N TYR A 1 25.64 -26.36 -18.05
CA TYR A 1 26.57 -25.24 -17.78
C TYR A 1 27.86 -25.41 -18.54
N ARG A 2 28.17 -24.49 -19.46
CA ARG A 2 29.45 -24.45 -20.17
C ARG A 2 30.33 -23.36 -19.55
N HIS A 3 31.52 -23.73 -19.07
CA HIS A 3 32.49 -22.81 -18.50
C HIS A 3 33.06 -21.87 -19.59
N LYS A 4 33.09 -20.55 -19.32
CA LYS A 4 33.55 -19.51 -20.26
C LYS A 4 34.73 -18.67 -19.72
N GLY A 5 35.36 -19.14 -18.66
CA GLY A 5 36.53 -18.51 -18.04
C GLY A 5 36.16 -17.49 -16.94
N LEU A 6 37.21 -16.96 -16.33
CA LEU A 6 37.12 -15.97 -15.26
C LEU A 6 36.83 -14.58 -15.85
N ARG A 7 36.02 -13.81 -15.11
CA ARG A 7 35.73 -12.40 -15.39
C ARG A 7 35.95 -11.59 -14.13
N GLU A 8 36.64 -10.50 -14.27
CA GLU A 8 36.80 -9.52 -13.19
C GLU A 8 35.55 -8.64 -13.08
N THR A 9 35.15 -8.35 -11.88
CA THR A 9 34.01 -7.48 -11.57
C THR A 9 34.20 -6.81 -10.22
N SER A 10 33.29 -5.91 -9.86
CA SER A 10 33.24 -5.30 -8.54
C SER A 10 31.83 -5.33 -7.95
N VAL A 11 31.74 -5.25 -6.64
CA VAL A 11 30.50 -5.07 -5.89
C VAL A 11 30.65 -3.90 -4.90
N ASN A 12 29.64 -3.04 -4.87
CA ASN A 12 29.54 -1.99 -3.88
C ASN A 12 28.98 -2.55 -2.57
N THR A 13 29.65 -2.31 -1.48
CA THR A 13 29.23 -2.70 -0.12
C THR A 13 29.17 -1.47 0.78
N ILE A 14 28.59 -1.59 1.97
CA ILE A 14 28.61 -0.50 2.95
C ILE A 14 30.05 -0.12 3.38
N MET A 15 31.01 -1.02 3.19
CA MET A 15 32.43 -0.83 3.52
C MET A 15 33.27 -0.33 2.34
N GLY A 16 32.64 -0.09 1.17
CA GLY A 16 33.32 0.32 -0.04
C GLY A 16 33.22 -0.70 -1.18
N GLU A 17 33.93 -0.43 -2.28
CA GLU A 17 33.98 -1.30 -3.45
C GLU A 17 34.94 -2.48 -3.23
N ILE A 18 34.47 -3.68 -3.51
CA ILE A 18 35.26 -4.91 -3.51
C ILE A 18 35.40 -5.42 -4.94
N LYS A 19 36.63 -5.60 -5.42
CA LYS A 19 36.94 -6.21 -6.72
C LYS A 19 37.20 -7.70 -6.54
N TYR A 20 36.63 -8.53 -7.41
CA TYR A 20 36.78 -9.98 -7.36
C TYR A 20 36.69 -10.61 -8.76
N LYS A 21 37.12 -11.87 -8.87
CA LYS A 21 37.01 -12.67 -10.10
C LYS A 21 35.93 -13.72 -9.94
N ARG A 22 35.10 -13.87 -10.95
CA ARG A 22 34.01 -14.85 -11.00
C ARG A 22 34.03 -15.64 -12.29
N VAL A 23 33.54 -16.87 -12.24
CA VAL A 23 33.43 -17.71 -13.42
C VAL A 23 32.13 -17.36 -14.16
N MET A 24 32.27 -17.19 -15.46
CA MET A 24 31.15 -17.03 -16.37
C MET A 24 30.71 -18.40 -16.91
N TYR A 25 29.42 -18.71 -16.82
CA TYR A 25 28.82 -19.90 -17.39
C TYR A 25 27.81 -19.53 -18.47
N GLU A 26 27.72 -20.35 -19.52
CA GLU A 26 26.57 -20.37 -20.43
C GLU A 26 25.66 -21.54 -20.09
N VAL A 27 24.36 -21.25 -20.03
CA VAL A 27 23.31 -22.24 -19.81
C VAL A 27 22.32 -22.18 -20.96
N LYS A 28 21.99 -23.34 -21.53
CA LYS A 28 20.91 -23.44 -22.51
C LYS A 28 19.65 -23.94 -21.83
N GLU A 29 18.62 -23.13 -21.83
CA GLU A 29 17.27 -23.46 -21.34
C GLU A 29 16.26 -23.16 -22.43
N GLU A 30 15.44 -24.14 -22.80
CA GLU A 30 14.38 -23.99 -23.82
C GLU A 30 14.87 -23.36 -25.15
N GLY A 31 16.10 -23.68 -25.59
CA GLY A 31 16.70 -23.12 -26.81
C GLY A 31 17.31 -21.73 -26.65
N ILE A 32 17.20 -21.10 -25.50
CA ILE A 32 17.77 -19.77 -25.22
C ILE A 32 19.10 -19.94 -24.48
N THR A 33 20.14 -19.27 -24.94
CA THR A 33 21.44 -19.24 -24.26
C THR A 33 21.48 -18.07 -23.30
N LYS A 34 21.67 -18.36 -22.00
CA LYS A 34 21.81 -17.35 -20.96
C LYS A 34 23.20 -17.38 -20.34
N THR A 35 23.71 -16.21 -19.96
CA THR A 35 24.93 -16.09 -19.17
C THR A 35 24.58 -16.08 -17.68
N VAL A 36 25.27 -16.91 -16.90
CA VAL A 36 25.04 -17.07 -15.46
C VAL A 36 26.37 -16.92 -14.71
N TYR A 37 26.31 -16.27 -13.56
CA TYR A 37 27.40 -16.09 -12.62
C TYR A 37 26.99 -16.66 -11.24
N LEU A 38 27.26 -17.95 -11.03
CA LEU A 38 26.82 -18.66 -9.82
C LEU A 38 27.28 -18.01 -8.52
N LEU A 39 28.47 -17.40 -8.53
CA LEU A 39 28.99 -16.67 -7.34
C LEU A 39 28.12 -15.47 -6.99
N ASP A 40 27.68 -14.69 -7.99
CA ASP A 40 26.82 -13.53 -7.76
C ASP A 40 25.43 -13.95 -7.23
N GLU A 41 24.89 -15.04 -7.75
CA GLU A 41 23.62 -15.62 -7.29
C GLU A 41 23.75 -16.08 -5.81
N THR A 42 24.82 -16.79 -5.49
CA THR A 42 25.11 -17.25 -4.11
C THR A 42 25.26 -16.09 -3.15
N LEU A 43 25.98 -15.04 -3.55
CA LEU A 43 26.20 -13.83 -2.75
C LEU A 43 25.00 -12.86 -2.78
N LYS A 44 23.94 -13.17 -3.54
CA LYS A 44 22.76 -12.32 -3.71
C LYS A 44 23.10 -10.88 -4.11
N ILE A 45 24.08 -10.73 -5.00
CA ILE A 45 24.51 -9.41 -5.48
C ILE A 45 23.41 -8.84 -6.38
N SER A 46 22.97 -7.63 -6.08
CA SER A 46 21.98 -6.93 -6.91
C SER A 46 22.60 -6.53 -8.25
N GLU A 47 21.98 -6.89 -9.37
CA GLU A 47 22.37 -6.44 -10.72
C GLU A 47 22.31 -4.91 -10.82
N GLU A 48 21.34 -4.29 -10.17
CA GLU A 48 21.20 -2.84 -10.10
C GLU A 48 22.25 -2.27 -9.14
N GLY A 49 23.14 -1.43 -9.68
CA GLY A 49 24.21 -0.80 -8.90
C GLY A 49 25.31 -1.73 -8.45
N LYS A 50 25.27 -3.03 -8.79
CA LYS A 50 26.20 -4.05 -8.27
C LYS A 50 26.34 -3.94 -6.75
N ALA A 51 25.23 -3.89 -6.06
CA ALA A 51 25.16 -3.67 -4.63
C ALA A 51 25.05 -5.00 -3.86
N SER A 52 25.80 -5.11 -2.76
CA SER A 52 25.62 -6.21 -1.81
C SER A 52 24.26 -6.14 -1.12
N SER A 53 23.81 -7.28 -0.55
CA SER A 53 22.53 -7.32 0.20
C SER A 53 22.47 -6.27 1.31
N ASN A 54 23.54 -6.10 2.10
CA ASN A 54 23.60 -5.11 3.17
C ASN A 54 23.47 -3.67 2.66
N LEU A 55 24.07 -3.36 1.50
CA LEU A 55 23.91 -2.03 0.91
C LEU A 55 22.48 -1.83 0.37
N VAL A 56 21.87 -2.87 -0.18
CA VAL A 56 20.45 -2.85 -0.58
C VAL A 56 19.53 -2.63 0.63
N GLU A 57 19.79 -3.31 1.75
CA GLU A 57 19.08 -3.09 3.02
C GLU A 57 19.22 -1.64 3.49
N LYS A 58 20.45 -1.10 3.47
CA LYS A 58 20.70 0.31 3.81
C LYS A 58 19.90 1.27 2.92
N VAL A 59 19.79 0.99 1.64
CA VAL A 59 18.94 1.77 0.70
C VAL A 59 17.47 1.69 1.10
N ILE A 60 16.96 0.48 1.42
CA ILE A 60 15.56 0.27 1.83
C ILE A 60 15.24 1.03 3.13
N GLU A 61 16.16 1.07 4.09
CA GLU A 61 15.98 1.79 5.34
C GLU A 61 16.05 3.32 5.16
N THR A 62 16.95 3.79 4.28
CA THR A 62 17.21 5.21 4.12
C THR A 62 16.14 5.92 3.30
N VAL A 63 15.68 5.32 2.20
CA VAL A 63 14.75 6.00 1.27
C VAL A 63 13.43 6.41 1.92
N PRO A 64 12.75 5.61 2.76
CA PRO A 64 11.47 6.00 3.37
C PRO A 64 11.57 7.15 4.38
N VAL A 65 12.76 7.39 4.95
CA VAL A 65 12.98 8.45 5.94
C VAL A 65 13.59 9.72 5.35
N THR A 66 13.75 9.75 4.03
CA THR A 66 14.26 10.90 3.26
C THR A 66 13.21 11.41 2.29
N ASP A 67 13.23 12.72 2.00
CA ASP A 67 12.25 13.37 1.13
C ASP A 67 12.45 13.06 -0.37
N SER A 68 13.62 12.54 -0.75
CA SER A 68 13.96 12.25 -2.13
C SER A 68 15.13 11.28 -2.28
N TYR A 69 15.24 10.65 -3.45
CA TYR A 69 16.39 9.81 -3.78
C TYR A 69 17.73 10.56 -3.75
N ARG A 70 17.75 11.87 -4.02
CA ARG A 70 18.97 12.68 -3.89
C ARG A 70 19.38 12.85 -2.43
N LYS A 71 18.41 13.07 -1.55
CA LYS A 71 18.70 13.12 -0.11
C LYS A 71 19.15 11.75 0.43
N ALA A 72 18.58 10.67 -0.08
CA ALA A 72 19.04 9.32 0.26
C ALA A 72 20.48 9.06 -0.23
N GLU A 73 20.86 9.56 -1.41
CA GLU A 73 22.25 9.53 -1.90
C GLU A 73 23.20 10.21 -0.91
N GLU A 74 22.90 11.44 -0.48
CA GLU A 74 23.69 12.18 0.50
C GLU A 74 23.85 11.41 1.82
N VAL A 75 22.75 10.83 2.33
CA VAL A 75 22.80 10.06 3.59
C VAL A 75 23.64 8.77 3.44
N ILE A 76 23.49 8.05 2.33
CA ILE A 76 24.28 6.83 2.07
C ILE A 76 25.76 7.20 1.93
N ASP A 77 26.10 8.25 1.19
CA ASP A 77 27.46 8.72 0.99
C ASP A 77 28.14 9.11 2.29
N THR A 78 27.40 9.72 3.21
CA THR A 78 27.93 10.16 4.52
C THR A 78 27.96 9.04 5.58
N THR A 79 27.12 7.99 5.44
CA THR A 79 27.00 6.92 6.44
C THR A 79 27.64 5.60 6.04
N THR A 80 28.19 5.51 4.81
CA THR A 80 28.88 4.32 4.29
C THR A 80 30.16 4.73 3.58
N ASN A 81 31.02 3.76 3.29
CA ASN A 81 32.24 3.98 2.49
C ASN A 81 32.00 3.77 0.98
N THR A 82 30.76 4.00 0.53
CA THR A 82 30.40 3.84 -0.89
C THR A 82 29.43 4.92 -1.33
N SER A 83 29.51 5.30 -2.59
CA SER A 83 28.59 6.25 -3.21
C SER A 83 27.68 5.53 -4.19
N LEU A 84 26.38 5.78 -4.06
CA LEU A 84 25.36 5.31 -5.00
C LEU A 84 24.59 6.51 -5.52
N SER A 85 24.61 6.74 -6.84
CA SER A 85 23.79 7.81 -7.43
C SER A 85 22.30 7.62 -7.15
N HIS A 86 21.57 8.74 -7.00
CA HIS A 86 20.11 8.72 -6.78
C HIS A 86 19.35 7.87 -7.82
N GLU A 87 19.84 7.80 -9.06
CA GLU A 87 19.23 6.95 -10.10
C GLU A 87 19.46 5.46 -9.83
N LYS A 88 20.63 5.05 -9.32
CA LYS A 88 20.88 3.67 -8.90
C LYS A 88 20.00 3.31 -7.69
N ILE A 89 19.89 4.20 -6.72
CA ILE A 89 19.01 4.05 -5.56
C ILE A 89 17.56 3.85 -6.02
N ARG A 90 17.06 4.72 -6.92
CA ARG A 90 15.74 4.59 -7.51
C ARG A 90 15.52 3.23 -8.18
N LYS A 91 16.48 2.76 -8.99
CA LYS A 91 16.39 1.46 -9.67
C LYS A 91 16.34 0.30 -8.69
N ILE A 92 17.12 0.34 -7.61
CA ILE A 92 17.07 -0.66 -6.54
C ILE A 92 15.66 -0.71 -5.93
N ILE A 93 15.10 0.42 -5.54
CA ILE A 93 13.77 0.49 -4.93
C ILE A 93 12.67 0.02 -5.90
N VAL A 94 12.71 0.42 -7.16
CA VAL A 94 11.75 -0.04 -8.19
C VAL A 94 11.83 -1.55 -8.36
N LYS A 95 13.02 -2.13 -8.48
CA LYS A 95 13.20 -3.58 -8.65
C LYS A 95 12.67 -4.37 -7.43
N ILE A 96 12.85 -3.84 -6.22
CA ILE A 96 12.29 -4.44 -5.01
C ILE A 96 10.76 -4.37 -5.04
N GLY A 97 10.19 -3.21 -5.40
CA GLY A 97 8.75 -3.04 -5.57
C GLY A 97 8.16 -4.02 -6.59
N ASP A 98 8.84 -4.21 -7.73
CA ASP A 98 8.43 -5.19 -8.75
C ASP A 98 8.46 -6.64 -8.22
N LYS A 99 9.50 -7.01 -7.45
CA LYS A 99 9.58 -8.34 -6.81
C LYS A 99 8.42 -8.56 -5.84
N ILE A 100 8.12 -7.58 -5.00
CA ILE A 100 6.98 -7.64 -4.07
C ILE A 100 5.68 -7.79 -4.85
N THR A 101 5.44 -6.94 -5.83
CA THR A 101 4.23 -6.98 -6.66
C THR A 101 4.06 -8.32 -7.39
N ASN A 102 5.15 -8.89 -7.91
CA ASN A 102 5.09 -10.20 -8.58
C ASN A 102 4.80 -11.33 -7.59
N LYS A 103 5.39 -11.30 -6.40
CA LYS A 103 5.07 -12.24 -5.32
C LYS A 103 3.59 -12.15 -4.92
N GLU A 104 3.06 -10.96 -4.76
CA GLU A 104 1.65 -10.74 -4.43
C GLU A 104 0.69 -11.21 -5.54
N LYS A 105 1.07 -11.03 -6.81
CA LYS A 105 0.31 -11.58 -7.94
C LYS A 105 0.30 -13.10 -7.93
N GLU A 106 1.43 -13.73 -7.63
CA GLU A 106 1.54 -15.18 -7.56
C GLU A 106 0.75 -15.74 -6.38
N GLU A 107 0.84 -15.12 -5.22
CA GLU A 107 0.05 -15.47 -4.03
C GLU A 107 -1.46 -15.48 -4.34
N ARG A 108 -1.97 -14.43 -5.01
CA ARG A 108 -3.37 -14.39 -5.46
C ARG A 108 -3.71 -15.51 -6.44
N LYS A 109 -2.84 -15.80 -7.41
CA LYS A 109 -3.06 -16.89 -8.38
C LYS A 109 -3.14 -18.27 -7.70
N LEU A 110 -2.23 -18.53 -6.77
CA LEU A 110 -2.23 -19.77 -6.01
C LEU A 110 -3.50 -19.92 -5.17
N PHE A 111 -3.93 -18.83 -4.55
CA PHE A 111 -5.19 -18.79 -3.81
C PHE A 111 -6.41 -19.05 -4.72
N ASP A 112 -6.48 -18.38 -5.88
CA ASP A 112 -7.57 -18.56 -6.84
C ASP A 112 -7.64 -19.98 -7.41
N LYS A 113 -6.50 -20.69 -7.46
CA LYS A 113 -6.41 -22.08 -7.90
C LYS A 113 -6.56 -23.11 -6.77
N ASN A 114 -6.83 -22.70 -5.53
CA ASN A 114 -6.84 -23.53 -4.32
C ASN A 114 -5.51 -24.31 -4.13
N GLN A 115 -4.38 -23.69 -4.43
CA GLN A 115 -3.04 -24.26 -4.32
C GLN A 115 -2.24 -23.70 -3.14
N LEU A 116 -2.80 -22.79 -2.36
CA LEU A 116 -2.20 -22.35 -1.10
C LEU A 116 -2.41 -23.40 -0.01
N VAL A 117 -1.42 -23.50 0.86
CA VAL A 117 -1.53 -24.32 2.07
C VAL A 117 -2.22 -23.48 3.15
N ALA A 118 -3.20 -24.08 3.82
CA ALA A 118 -3.91 -23.46 4.92
C ALA A 118 -2.98 -23.22 6.12
N GLY A 119 -3.09 -22.06 6.72
CA GLY A 119 -2.38 -21.72 7.94
C GLY A 119 -2.98 -22.39 9.17
N LEU A 120 -2.16 -22.55 10.20
CA LEU A 120 -2.52 -23.22 11.46
C LEU A 120 -2.56 -22.27 12.65
N LYS A 121 -2.26 -20.98 12.45
CA LYS A 121 -2.23 -20.02 13.55
C LYS A 121 -3.65 -19.73 14.02
N GLU A 122 -3.91 -19.97 15.28
CA GLU A 122 -5.21 -19.67 15.89
C GLU A 122 -5.27 -18.23 16.38
N VAL A 123 -6.30 -17.49 15.96
CA VAL A 123 -6.67 -16.17 16.47
C VAL A 123 -8.17 -16.07 16.56
N THR A 124 -8.68 -15.38 17.57
CA THR A 124 -10.14 -15.18 17.73
C THR A 124 -10.65 -13.95 17.00
N ALA A 125 -9.78 -12.98 16.75
CA ALA A 125 -10.15 -11.75 16.07
C ALA A 125 -9.02 -11.26 15.14
N LEU A 126 -9.40 -10.68 14.00
CA LEU A 126 -8.54 -9.92 13.10
C LEU A 126 -9.13 -8.53 12.90
N PHE A 127 -8.27 -7.54 12.99
CA PHE A 127 -8.60 -6.14 12.76
C PHE A 127 -7.95 -5.68 11.46
N GLU A 128 -8.69 -4.91 10.69
CA GLU A 128 -8.29 -4.44 9.38
C GLU A 128 -8.52 -2.93 9.28
N GLU A 129 -7.64 -2.22 8.60
CA GLU A 129 -7.80 -0.81 8.29
C GLU A 129 -7.58 -0.60 6.79
N ALA A 130 -8.42 0.23 6.17
CA ALA A 130 -8.35 0.52 4.75
C ALA A 130 -8.50 2.01 4.50
N ASP A 131 -7.53 2.58 3.77
CA ASP A 131 -7.50 3.99 3.41
C ASP A 131 -6.91 4.21 2.01
N GLY A 132 -7.19 5.37 1.41
CA GLY A 132 -6.75 5.74 0.08
C GLY A 132 -6.03 7.09 0.05
N ILE A 133 -4.84 7.11 -0.52
CA ILE A 133 -4.06 8.33 -0.72
C ILE A 133 -4.05 8.71 -2.19
N TRP A 134 -4.48 9.93 -2.50
CA TRP A 134 -4.46 10.46 -3.86
C TRP A 134 -3.11 11.05 -4.22
N ILE A 135 -2.39 10.38 -5.13
CA ILE A 135 -1.07 10.80 -5.61
C ILE A 135 -1.14 11.37 -7.03
N ASN A 136 -0.32 12.38 -7.33
CA ASN A 136 -0.22 12.93 -8.67
C ASN A 136 0.65 12.03 -9.55
N LEU A 137 0.12 11.62 -10.70
CA LEU A 137 0.90 10.89 -11.70
C LEU A 137 1.91 11.81 -12.38
N GLN A 138 3.08 11.25 -12.69
CA GLN A 138 4.17 11.93 -13.39
C GLN A 138 4.66 11.09 -14.58
N GLY A 139 5.53 11.67 -15.41
CA GLY A 139 6.22 10.99 -16.49
C GLY A 139 5.28 10.27 -17.47
N LYS A 140 5.61 9.01 -17.77
CA LYS A 140 4.88 8.16 -18.73
C LYS A 140 3.44 7.89 -18.29
N ASP A 141 3.23 7.53 -17.03
CA ASP A 141 1.89 7.20 -16.50
C ASP A 141 0.93 8.39 -16.59
N ARG A 142 1.43 9.60 -16.33
CA ARG A 142 0.64 10.82 -16.54
C ARG A 142 0.26 11.01 -18.00
N LYS A 143 1.21 10.82 -18.92
CA LYS A 143 0.95 10.98 -20.38
C LYS A 143 -0.11 10.00 -20.86
N GLU A 144 0.03 8.73 -20.53
CA GLU A 144 -0.93 7.68 -20.90
C GLU A 144 -2.34 7.94 -20.34
N ARG A 145 -2.42 8.39 -19.09
CA ARG A 145 -3.71 8.69 -18.45
C ARG A 145 -4.35 9.95 -19.05
N LEU A 146 -3.52 10.95 -19.37
CA LEU A 146 -3.98 12.18 -20.02
C LEU A 146 -4.58 11.88 -21.39
N GLU A 147 -3.93 11.04 -22.19
CA GLU A 147 -4.40 10.63 -23.51
C GLU A 147 -5.74 9.87 -23.42
N LYS A 148 -5.87 8.92 -22.48
CA LYS A 148 -7.13 8.24 -22.22
C LYS A 148 -8.27 9.20 -21.83
N ASN A 149 -7.96 10.21 -21.01
CA ASN A 149 -8.95 11.22 -20.62
C ASN A 149 -9.37 12.11 -21.80
N LYS A 150 -8.42 12.44 -22.70
CA LYS A 150 -8.69 13.18 -23.93
C LYS A 150 -9.65 12.41 -24.83
N GLN A 151 -9.34 11.14 -25.13
CA GLN A 151 -10.20 10.27 -25.95
C GLN A 151 -11.60 10.10 -25.34
N LYS A 152 -11.69 10.03 -24.01
CA LYS A 152 -12.98 9.97 -23.32
C LYS A 152 -13.77 11.28 -23.48
N ALA A 153 -13.11 12.44 -23.30
CA ALA A 153 -13.75 13.73 -23.47
C ALA A 153 -14.27 13.93 -24.91
N GLU A 154 -13.48 13.53 -25.92
CA GLU A 154 -13.87 13.55 -27.33
C GLU A 154 -15.13 12.69 -27.60
N ARG A 155 -15.18 11.46 -27.04
CA ARG A 155 -16.37 10.58 -27.16
C ARG A 155 -17.62 11.13 -26.49
N GLU A 156 -17.43 11.87 -25.38
CA GLU A 156 -18.52 12.45 -24.58
C GLU A 156 -18.88 13.90 -25.00
N ASN A 157 -18.25 14.42 -26.06
CA ASN A 157 -18.38 15.82 -26.50
C ASN A 157 -18.16 16.83 -25.37
N LYS A 158 -17.15 16.59 -24.52
CA LYS A 158 -16.78 17.43 -23.38
C LYS A 158 -15.48 18.17 -23.65
N GLU A 159 -15.35 19.37 -23.07
CA GLU A 159 -14.11 20.13 -23.11
C GLU A 159 -12.98 19.38 -22.38
N PHE A 160 -11.79 19.34 -22.97
CA PHE A 160 -10.61 18.71 -22.42
C PHE A 160 -9.57 19.75 -22.00
N ASN A 161 -9.15 19.67 -20.73
CA ASN A 161 -8.07 20.53 -20.20
C ASN A 161 -6.74 19.75 -20.14
N PRO A 162 -5.76 20.05 -21.02
CA PRO A 162 -4.46 19.36 -21.03
C PRO A 162 -3.58 19.67 -19.82
N LYS A 163 -3.85 20.74 -19.08
CA LYS A 163 -3.12 21.14 -17.86
C LYS A 163 -3.69 20.52 -16.59
N MET A 164 -4.73 19.71 -16.67
CA MET A 164 -5.34 19.09 -15.50
C MET A 164 -4.33 18.24 -14.72
N LYS A 165 -4.45 18.28 -13.39
CA LYS A 165 -3.71 17.38 -12.51
C LYS A 165 -4.30 15.97 -12.62
N ILE A 166 -3.49 15.02 -13.03
CA ILE A 166 -3.89 13.61 -13.12
C ILE A 166 -3.49 12.92 -11.84
N LYS A 167 -4.48 12.44 -11.11
CA LYS A 167 -4.31 11.71 -9.87
C LYS A 167 -4.69 10.24 -10.01
N THR A 168 -4.07 9.41 -9.21
CA THR A 168 -4.47 8.03 -8.99
C THR A 168 -4.54 7.76 -7.50
N GLU A 169 -5.37 6.82 -7.10
CA GLU A 169 -5.50 6.42 -5.72
C GLU A 169 -4.53 5.27 -5.42
N LEU A 170 -3.60 5.51 -4.51
CA LEU A 170 -2.80 4.50 -3.85
C LEU A 170 -3.63 3.97 -2.69
N LYS A 171 -3.98 2.70 -2.71
CA LYS A 171 -4.76 2.05 -1.66
C LYS A 171 -3.83 1.39 -0.67
N LEU A 172 -4.15 1.55 0.59
CA LEU A 172 -3.48 0.93 1.71
C LEU A 172 -4.47 0.07 2.49
N HIS A 173 -4.05 -1.12 2.83
CA HIS A 173 -4.77 -2.02 3.73
C HIS A 173 -3.79 -2.57 4.76
N VAL A 174 -4.16 -2.52 6.02
CA VAL A 174 -3.39 -3.05 7.15
C VAL A 174 -4.24 -4.11 7.84
N MET A 175 -3.65 -5.22 8.20
CA MET A 175 -4.28 -6.29 8.98
C MET A 175 -3.41 -6.60 10.19
N TYR A 176 -4.02 -6.82 11.36
CA TYR A 176 -3.33 -7.08 12.60
C TYR A 176 -4.20 -7.88 13.60
N GLU A 177 -3.56 -8.47 14.61
CA GLU A 177 -4.21 -9.40 15.57
C GLU A 177 -4.71 -8.69 16.84
N GLY A 178 -4.42 -7.41 17.01
CA GLY A 178 -4.79 -6.63 18.18
C GLY A 178 -3.74 -5.60 18.54
N TRP A 179 -3.78 -5.11 19.75
CA TRP A 179 -2.89 -4.07 20.25
C TRP A 179 -2.11 -4.55 21.46
N LYS A 180 -0.84 -4.19 21.52
CA LYS A 180 -0.01 -4.31 22.70
C LYS A 180 0.23 -2.90 23.26
N LYS A 181 -0.03 -2.72 24.54
CA LYS A 181 0.28 -1.47 25.23
C LYS A 181 1.74 -1.53 25.72
N GLU A 182 2.53 -0.57 25.33
CA GLU A 182 3.90 -0.36 25.80
C GLU A 182 3.98 1.07 26.34
N ASP A 183 4.05 1.20 27.65
CA ASP A 183 3.97 2.47 28.37
C ASP A 183 2.71 3.29 28.01
N SER A 184 2.90 4.44 27.38
CA SER A 184 1.83 5.33 26.90
C SER A 184 1.41 5.08 25.46
N ARG A 185 2.06 4.14 24.72
CA ARG A 185 1.83 3.89 23.30
C ARG A 185 1.18 2.53 23.09
N HIS A 186 0.40 2.44 22.03
CA HIS A 186 -0.13 1.18 21.55
C HIS A 186 0.58 0.80 20.25
N SER A 187 1.05 -0.43 20.16
CA SER A 187 1.61 -1.01 18.93
C SER A 187 0.70 -2.10 18.41
N LEU A 188 0.60 -2.23 17.07
CA LEU A 188 -0.18 -3.26 16.42
C LEU A 188 0.59 -4.59 16.45
N VAL A 189 -0.11 -5.66 16.82
CA VAL A 189 0.46 -7.01 16.92
C VAL A 189 0.37 -7.71 15.57
N ASN A 190 1.50 -8.25 15.09
CA ASN A 190 1.61 -9.03 13.85
C ASN A 190 0.97 -8.34 12.62
N LYS A 191 1.25 -7.05 12.49
CA LYS A 191 0.72 -6.23 11.41
C LYS A 191 1.27 -6.61 10.03
N GLN A 192 0.39 -6.63 9.05
CA GLN A 192 0.69 -6.88 7.65
C GLN A 192 0.11 -5.78 6.78
N TYR A 193 0.80 -5.47 5.69
CA TYR A 193 0.44 -4.37 4.82
C TYR A 193 0.21 -4.85 3.40
N ILE A 194 -0.81 -4.29 2.75
CA ILE A 194 -1.03 -4.35 1.31
C ILE A 194 -1.11 -2.92 0.83
N ALA A 195 -0.27 -2.54 -0.11
CA ALA A 195 -0.28 -1.19 -0.67
C ALA A 195 -0.09 -1.24 -2.18
N GLY A 196 -0.89 -0.46 -2.92
CA GLY A 196 -0.71 -0.40 -4.37
C GLY A 196 -1.81 0.34 -5.11
N ILE A 197 -1.52 0.62 -6.38
CA ILE A 197 -2.50 1.14 -7.34
C ILE A 197 -3.21 -0.07 -7.95
N MET A 198 -4.17 -0.62 -7.21
CA MET A 198 -4.89 -1.85 -7.60
C MET A 198 -6.41 -1.70 -7.41
N LYS A 199 -7.16 -2.60 -8.01
CA LYS A 199 -8.61 -2.63 -7.85
C LYS A 199 -8.98 -3.13 -6.45
N PRO A 200 -10.10 -2.67 -5.85
CA PRO A 200 -10.53 -3.14 -4.53
C PRO A 200 -10.64 -4.67 -4.43
N LYS A 201 -11.15 -5.32 -5.46
CA LYS A 201 -11.25 -6.79 -5.53
C LYS A 201 -9.88 -7.49 -5.45
N GLU A 202 -8.83 -6.87 -5.97
CA GLU A 202 -7.47 -7.44 -5.92
C GLU A 202 -6.89 -7.34 -4.51
N ILE A 203 -7.17 -6.23 -3.78
CA ILE A 203 -6.81 -6.08 -2.36
C ILE A 203 -7.52 -7.15 -1.53
N ALA A 204 -8.84 -7.27 -1.69
CA ALA A 204 -9.63 -8.25 -0.96
C ALA A 204 -9.10 -9.68 -1.18
N ARG A 205 -8.81 -10.06 -2.44
CA ARG A 205 -8.26 -11.39 -2.75
C ARG A 205 -6.88 -11.64 -2.15
N LEU A 206 -5.99 -10.64 -2.18
CA LEU A 206 -4.66 -10.76 -1.58
C LEU A 206 -4.73 -10.85 -0.06
N ARG A 207 -5.61 -10.07 0.58
CA ARG A 207 -5.89 -10.16 2.01
C ARG A 207 -6.42 -11.56 2.36
N ASP A 208 -7.41 -12.06 1.63
CA ASP A 208 -7.99 -13.39 1.89
C ASP A 208 -6.95 -14.50 1.69
N ALA A 209 -6.08 -14.37 0.68
CA ALA A 209 -4.96 -15.29 0.49
C ALA A 209 -4.01 -15.31 1.70
N ARG A 210 -3.68 -14.16 2.24
CA ARG A 210 -2.82 -14.04 3.44
C ARG A 210 -3.48 -14.56 4.70
N VAL A 211 -4.77 -14.28 4.88
CA VAL A 211 -5.54 -14.86 6.00
C VAL A 211 -5.53 -16.38 5.90
N PHE A 212 -5.90 -16.92 4.75
CA PHE A 212 -5.94 -18.36 4.51
C PHE A 212 -4.58 -19.06 4.74
N SER A 213 -3.49 -18.45 4.26
CA SER A 213 -2.15 -19.06 4.36
C SER A 213 -1.51 -18.94 5.74
N GLN A 214 -2.05 -18.12 6.63
CA GLN A 214 -1.46 -17.91 7.95
C GLN A 214 -2.31 -18.45 9.09
N TYR A 215 -3.63 -18.31 9.00
CA TYR A 215 -4.54 -18.57 10.11
C TYR A 215 -5.43 -19.78 9.85
N ASP A 216 -5.81 -20.44 10.94
CA ASP A 216 -6.97 -21.33 10.93
C ASP A 216 -8.25 -20.49 10.89
N GLU A 217 -8.83 -20.31 9.70
CA GLU A 217 -10.01 -19.47 9.51
C GLU A 217 -11.21 -19.93 10.35
N SER A 218 -11.30 -21.21 10.73
CA SER A 218 -12.38 -21.75 11.56
C SER A 218 -12.38 -21.19 12.99
N LYS A 219 -11.24 -20.69 13.44
CA LYS A 219 -11.06 -20.10 14.79
C LYS A 219 -11.33 -18.60 14.84
N ILE A 220 -11.40 -17.95 13.69
CA ILE A 220 -11.63 -16.49 13.61
C ILE A 220 -13.12 -16.21 13.82
N LYS A 221 -13.46 -15.67 15.00
CA LYS A 221 -14.83 -15.31 15.36
C LYS A 221 -15.21 -13.88 14.97
N LEU A 222 -14.24 -12.99 14.84
CA LEU A 222 -14.45 -11.59 14.52
C LEU A 222 -13.45 -11.11 13.48
N ARG A 223 -13.95 -10.48 12.44
CA ARG A 223 -13.16 -9.63 11.52
C ARG A 223 -13.79 -8.24 11.48
N ALA A 224 -13.03 -7.23 11.87
CA ALA A 224 -13.50 -5.84 11.90
C ALA A 224 -12.63 -5.00 10.96
N THR A 225 -13.26 -4.31 10.01
CA THR A 225 -12.59 -3.43 9.04
C THR A 225 -12.95 -1.99 9.34
N ASN A 226 -11.96 -1.17 9.67
CA ASN A 226 -12.08 0.28 9.77
C ASN A 226 -11.77 0.95 8.41
N GLY A 227 -12.47 2.02 8.09
CA GLY A 227 -12.19 2.80 6.89
C GLY A 227 -12.85 4.17 6.89
N ASP A 228 -12.52 4.98 5.88
CA ASP A 228 -12.99 6.36 5.68
C ASP A 228 -14.46 6.50 5.27
N GLY A 229 -15.16 5.39 5.03
CA GLY A 229 -16.53 5.37 4.52
C GLY A 229 -16.63 5.32 2.99
N ALA A 230 -15.51 5.31 2.27
CA ALA A 230 -15.52 5.17 0.81
C ALA A 230 -16.15 3.83 0.40
N LYS A 231 -16.80 3.82 -0.76
CA LYS A 231 -17.46 2.59 -1.28
C LYS A 231 -16.51 1.40 -1.37
N TRP A 232 -15.25 1.65 -1.72
CA TRP A 232 -14.30 0.57 -1.86
C TRP A 232 -13.82 0.00 -0.53
N THR A 233 -13.66 0.83 0.53
CA THR A 233 -13.28 0.37 1.87
C THR A 233 -14.38 -0.47 2.50
N LYS A 234 -15.66 -0.07 2.32
CA LYS A 234 -16.82 -0.91 2.67
C LYS A 234 -16.85 -2.20 1.85
N GLY A 235 -16.60 -2.10 0.54
CA GLY A 235 -16.71 -3.21 -0.42
C GLY A 235 -15.63 -4.30 -0.26
N ILE A 236 -14.55 -4.05 0.45
CA ILE A 236 -13.53 -5.05 0.75
C ILE A 236 -13.72 -5.73 2.10
N THR A 237 -14.69 -5.33 2.92
CA THR A 237 -14.98 -6.02 4.20
C THR A 237 -15.15 -7.51 3.97
N ALA A 238 -14.53 -8.32 4.83
CA ALA A 238 -14.61 -9.77 4.73
C ALA A 238 -16.05 -10.27 4.86
N LYS A 239 -16.41 -11.37 4.21
CA LYS A 239 -17.73 -11.97 4.35
C LYS A 239 -18.01 -12.32 5.81
N GLY A 240 -19.12 -11.80 6.36
CA GLY A 240 -19.45 -11.96 7.77
C GLY A 240 -18.67 -11.04 8.73
N GLY A 241 -17.76 -10.20 8.21
CA GLY A 241 -17.06 -9.21 9.01
C GLY A 241 -17.89 -7.95 9.25
N ILE A 242 -17.45 -7.15 10.20
CA ILE A 242 -18.06 -5.88 10.58
C ILE A 242 -17.27 -4.75 9.91
N TYR A 243 -17.97 -3.80 9.28
CA TYR A 243 -17.39 -2.54 8.84
C TYR A 243 -17.64 -1.46 9.88
N GLN A 244 -16.59 -0.76 10.25
CA GLN A 244 -16.66 0.40 11.13
C GLN A 244 -16.08 1.62 10.41
N LYS A 245 -16.80 2.73 10.47
CA LYS A 245 -16.27 3.99 9.99
C LYS A 245 -15.33 4.59 11.03
N ASP A 246 -14.18 5.07 10.59
CA ASP A 246 -13.19 5.71 11.46
C ASP A 246 -13.77 6.97 12.12
N GLN A 247 -13.56 7.10 13.43
CA GLN A 247 -14.06 8.24 14.21
C GLN A 247 -13.50 9.58 13.73
N PHE A 248 -12.26 9.61 13.26
CA PHE A 248 -11.65 10.82 12.71
C PHE A 248 -12.43 11.31 11.47
N HIS A 249 -12.78 10.40 10.55
CA HIS A 249 -13.55 10.73 9.35
C HIS A 249 -14.99 11.12 9.69
N ILE A 250 -15.59 10.50 10.70
CA ILE A 250 -16.91 10.92 11.20
C ILE A 250 -16.84 12.37 11.71
N MET A 251 -15.84 12.69 12.53
CA MET A 251 -15.64 14.05 13.04
C MET A 251 -15.38 15.07 11.93
N GLN A 252 -14.58 14.71 10.91
CA GLN A 252 -14.38 15.57 9.74
C GLN A 252 -15.68 15.84 8.97
N GLU A 253 -16.54 14.82 8.82
CA GLU A 253 -17.83 14.99 8.14
C GLU A 253 -18.75 15.90 8.93
N ILE A 254 -18.81 15.76 10.26
CA ILE A 254 -19.57 16.67 11.12
C ILE A 254 -19.09 18.11 10.94
N VAL A 255 -17.78 18.35 10.99
CA VAL A 255 -17.21 19.69 10.80
C VAL A 255 -17.49 20.25 9.40
N ARG A 256 -17.51 19.41 8.37
CA ARG A 256 -17.74 19.83 6.99
C ARG A 256 -19.21 20.04 6.64
N ASP A 257 -20.06 19.14 7.11
CA ASP A 257 -21.44 19.00 6.60
C ASP A 257 -22.52 19.49 7.59
N VAL A 258 -22.20 19.63 8.90
CA VAL A 258 -23.12 20.17 9.91
C VAL A 258 -22.87 21.67 10.11
N PRO A 259 -23.94 22.52 10.15
CA PRO A 259 -23.81 23.94 10.52
C PRO A 259 -23.11 24.12 11.87
N ILE A 260 -22.34 25.20 12.00
CA ILE A 260 -21.40 25.39 13.14
C ILE A 260 -22.09 25.37 14.51
N GLU A 261 -23.29 25.92 14.60
CA GLU A 261 -24.12 26.01 15.80
C GLU A 261 -24.56 24.65 16.35
N TYR A 262 -24.65 23.62 15.46
CA TYR A 262 -25.12 22.28 15.84
C TYR A 262 -24.00 21.25 16.02
N ARG A 263 -22.76 21.56 15.61
CA ARG A 263 -21.62 20.61 15.61
C ARG A 263 -21.36 20.01 17.00
N ASN A 264 -21.42 20.84 18.04
CA ASN A 264 -21.12 20.42 19.40
C ASN A 264 -22.09 19.35 19.89
N ILE A 265 -23.36 19.36 19.48
CA ILE A 265 -24.34 18.35 19.83
C ILE A 265 -23.86 16.97 19.33
N PHE A 266 -23.50 16.87 18.04
CA PHE A 266 -23.02 15.60 17.47
C PHE A 266 -21.69 15.14 18.06
N ILE A 267 -20.75 16.06 18.30
CA ILE A 267 -19.47 15.77 18.93
C ILE A 267 -19.68 15.21 20.35
N GLU A 268 -20.58 15.80 21.14
CA GLU A 268 -20.89 15.32 22.48
C GLU A 268 -21.55 13.93 22.44
N LEU A 269 -22.52 13.70 21.58
CA LEU A 269 -23.17 12.40 21.43
C LEU A 269 -22.17 11.29 21.11
N ILE A 270 -21.23 11.55 20.20
CA ILE A 270 -20.18 10.59 19.84
C ILE A 270 -19.22 10.35 21.00
N ASN A 271 -18.78 11.41 21.69
CA ASN A 271 -17.85 11.29 22.81
C ASN A 271 -18.48 10.56 24.02
N LYS A 272 -19.79 10.74 24.23
CA LYS A 272 -20.58 10.03 25.26
C LYS A 272 -21.00 8.63 24.80
N LYS A 273 -20.73 8.24 23.53
CA LYS A 273 -21.16 6.96 22.91
C LYS A 273 -22.69 6.77 22.88
N GLU A 274 -23.44 7.86 22.81
CA GLU A 274 -24.91 7.87 22.74
C GLU A 274 -25.37 7.77 21.30
N PHE A 275 -24.94 6.72 20.59
CA PHE A 275 -25.13 6.54 19.14
C PHE A 275 -26.60 6.46 18.74
N GLU A 276 -27.48 5.95 19.60
CA GLU A 276 -28.91 5.88 19.39
C GLU A 276 -29.60 7.26 19.29
N LYS A 277 -28.96 8.31 19.79
CA LYS A 277 -29.47 9.69 19.74
C LYS A 277 -29.04 10.45 18.49
N ILE A 278 -28.08 9.90 17.71
CA ILE A 278 -27.54 10.58 16.52
C ILE A 278 -28.60 10.72 15.44
N GLN A 279 -29.34 9.66 15.11
CA GLN A 279 -30.37 9.72 14.09
C GLN A 279 -31.50 10.69 14.45
N PRO A 280 -32.08 10.66 15.66
CA PRO A 280 -33.05 11.68 16.10
C PRO A 280 -32.51 13.11 16.00
N ALA A 281 -31.23 13.34 16.33
CA ALA A 281 -30.61 14.67 16.22
C ALA A 281 -30.46 15.11 14.73
N ILE A 282 -30.14 14.20 13.81
CA ILE A 282 -30.11 14.48 12.37
C ILE A 282 -31.51 14.85 11.87
N ASP A 283 -32.53 14.09 12.26
CA ASP A 283 -33.90 14.32 11.82
C ASP A 283 -34.47 15.64 12.37
N GLY A 284 -34.17 15.96 13.62
CA GLY A 284 -34.49 17.27 14.23
C GLY A 284 -33.86 18.43 13.47
N LEU A 285 -32.57 18.32 13.18
CA LEU A 285 -31.84 19.33 12.43
C LEU A 285 -32.36 19.50 10.99
N LYS A 286 -32.73 18.41 10.31
CA LYS A 286 -33.39 18.48 8.99
C LYS A 286 -34.71 19.22 9.04
N TYR A 287 -35.48 19.02 10.11
CA TYR A 287 -36.74 19.72 10.32
C TYR A 287 -36.53 21.22 10.57
N GLU A 288 -35.58 21.59 11.41
CA GLU A 288 -35.22 22.99 11.68
C GLU A 288 -34.72 23.74 10.45
N LEU A 289 -33.90 23.08 9.61
CA LEU A 289 -33.37 23.66 8.38
C LEU A 289 -34.42 23.82 7.25
N ASN A 290 -35.66 23.34 7.47
CA ASN A 290 -36.90 23.59 6.74
C ASN A 290 -36.73 23.92 5.24
N GLY A 291 -36.06 23.03 4.48
CA GLY A 291 -35.99 23.16 3.02
C GLY A 291 -34.75 23.85 2.46
N GLU A 292 -33.75 24.18 3.24
CA GLU A 292 -32.41 24.49 2.72
C GLU A 292 -31.82 23.24 2.04
N TYR A 293 -32.20 23.03 0.79
CA TYR A 293 -31.89 21.83 -0.01
C TYR A 293 -30.41 21.39 0.07
N GLN A 294 -29.49 22.34 0.07
CA GLN A 294 -28.04 22.03 0.14
C GLN A 294 -27.63 21.52 1.52
N ALA A 295 -28.18 22.06 2.61
CA ALA A 295 -27.86 21.63 3.96
C ALA A 295 -28.46 20.24 4.25
N VAL A 296 -29.73 20.03 3.90
CA VAL A 296 -30.41 18.72 4.03
C VAL A 296 -29.72 17.64 3.20
N LYS A 297 -29.27 17.95 1.97
CA LYS A 297 -28.51 17.01 1.13
C LYS A 297 -27.16 16.61 1.74
N LYS A 298 -26.51 17.49 2.49
CA LYS A 298 -25.28 17.16 3.20
C LYS A 298 -25.54 16.26 4.40
N LEU A 299 -26.61 16.53 5.16
CA LEU A 299 -27.01 15.71 6.30
C LEU A 299 -27.38 14.28 5.91
N ASN A 300 -28.01 14.07 4.77
CA ASN A 300 -28.33 12.74 4.21
C ASN A 300 -27.08 11.89 3.90
N LYS A 301 -25.89 12.44 3.97
CA LYS A 301 -24.63 11.69 3.85
C LYS A 301 -24.07 11.22 5.19
N LEU A 302 -24.54 11.79 6.29
CA LEU A 302 -24.15 11.41 7.65
C LEU A 302 -24.92 10.17 8.15
N GLU A 303 -26.08 9.90 7.57
CA GLU A 303 -26.85 8.66 7.76
C GLU A 303 -26.09 7.47 7.16
#